data_25d4b2c9fd34813ae67f0909164a3d2c
#
_entry.id   25d4b2c9fd34813ae67f0909164a3d2c
#
_cell.length_a   1.000
_cell.length_b   1.000
_cell.length_c   1.000
_cell.angle_alpha   90.00
_cell.angle_beta   90.00
_cell.angle_gamma   90.00
#
_symmetry.space_group_name_H-M   'P 1'
#
loop_
_entity.id
_entity.type
_entity.pdbx_description
1 polymer ?
#
loop_
_entity_poly.entity_id
_entity_poly.type
_entity_poly.pdbx_seq_one_letter_code
_entity_poly.pdbx_strand_id
1 'polypeptide(L)'
;STGETPNIFYYPAIAGLKEWAQNGVLLDLTDSLNEDEEWKNTFLDGALDTYDLSAYGVDGIYALPNELNVDAIFYNKALFEKAGIEKTPETMDELYEDIDKLVAAGITPFGVGGKNTWVMGHIFNNILAKRIGRDGIIKLGTGEKKWTDDDVVECLQITKDLKDKGAFAEGFEGMDYNTQMNQFLTGEVAMISHSSPIIPEMFNSESEILDDISFFAFPYFEDKPEYK
;
A
#
# COMPACT_ATOMS: atom_id res chain seq x y z
N SER A 1 -15.66 -23.79 -14.60
CA SER A 1 -16.62 -23.33 -13.58
C SER A 1 -17.81 -24.29 -13.57
N THR A 2 -18.35 -24.60 -12.41
CA THR A 2 -19.51 -25.51 -12.22
C THR A 2 -20.84 -24.86 -12.64
N GLY A 3 -20.81 -23.60 -13.13
CA GLY A 3 -22.00 -22.83 -13.50
C GLY A 3 -22.78 -22.24 -12.33
N GLU A 4 -22.32 -22.46 -11.09
CA GLU A 4 -22.87 -21.84 -9.89
C GLU A 4 -21.99 -20.64 -9.53
N THR A 5 -22.48 -19.43 -9.81
CA THR A 5 -21.85 -18.17 -9.39
C THR A 5 -22.61 -17.59 -8.21
N PRO A 6 -21.93 -17.07 -7.17
CA PRO A 6 -22.60 -16.36 -6.08
C PRO A 6 -23.22 -15.07 -6.59
N ASN A 7 -24.35 -14.66 -5.99
CA ASN A 7 -25.01 -13.40 -6.33
C ASN A 7 -24.21 -12.18 -5.90
N ILE A 8 -23.45 -12.31 -4.82
CA ILE A 8 -22.55 -11.29 -4.27
C ILE A 8 -21.27 -11.97 -3.82
N PHE A 9 -20.12 -11.36 -4.08
CA PHE A 9 -18.82 -11.86 -3.63
C PHE A 9 -17.88 -10.71 -3.33
N TYR A 10 -16.93 -10.98 -2.44
CA TYR A 10 -15.85 -10.06 -2.14
C TYR A 10 -14.67 -10.29 -3.09
N TYR A 11 -14.12 -9.20 -3.61
CA TYR A 11 -12.92 -9.24 -4.45
C TYR A 11 -12.00 -8.07 -4.12
N PRO A 12 -10.75 -8.32 -3.67
CA PRO A 12 -9.87 -7.29 -3.13
C PRO A 12 -9.14 -6.46 -4.19
N ALA A 13 -9.33 -6.73 -5.48
CA ALA A 13 -8.56 -6.08 -6.53
C ALA A 13 -9.46 -5.53 -7.66
N ILE A 14 -9.18 -4.31 -8.11
CA ILE A 14 -9.92 -3.67 -9.22
C ILE A 14 -9.51 -4.25 -10.58
N ALA A 15 -8.30 -4.79 -10.71
CA ALA A 15 -7.72 -5.19 -11.99
C ALA A 15 -8.56 -6.18 -12.82
N GLY A 16 -9.36 -7.04 -12.17
CA GLY A 16 -10.25 -7.98 -12.86
C GLY A 16 -11.64 -7.44 -13.19
N LEU A 17 -12.04 -6.33 -12.59
CA LEU A 17 -13.42 -5.82 -12.73
C LEU A 17 -13.73 -5.39 -14.16
N LYS A 18 -12.77 -4.76 -14.86
CA LYS A 18 -12.93 -4.36 -16.26
C LYS A 18 -13.34 -5.52 -17.16
N GLU A 19 -12.60 -6.62 -17.11
CA GLU A 19 -12.87 -7.79 -17.94
C GLU A 19 -14.23 -8.41 -17.61
N TRP A 20 -14.57 -8.51 -16.33
CA TRP A 20 -15.85 -9.09 -15.89
C TRP A 20 -17.03 -8.19 -16.26
N ALA A 21 -16.88 -6.87 -16.15
CA ALA A 21 -17.90 -5.90 -16.58
C ALA A 21 -18.10 -5.97 -18.10
N GLN A 22 -17.03 -5.97 -18.89
CA GLN A 22 -17.10 -6.09 -20.36
C GLN A 22 -17.74 -7.41 -20.84
N ASN A 23 -17.57 -8.47 -20.08
CA ASN A 23 -18.15 -9.78 -20.40
C ASN A 23 -19.57 -9.98 -19.79
N GLY A 24 -20.16 -8.94 -19.18
CA GLY A 24 -21.51 -9.01 -18.61
C GLY A 24 -21.63 -9.95 -17.40
N VAL A 25 -20.52 -10.22 -16.70
CA VAL A 25 -20.49 -11.06 -15.50
C VAL A 25 -20.97 -10.29 -14.27
N LEU A 26 -20.75 -8.97 -14.25
CA LEU A 26 -21.11 -8.07 -13.17
C LEU A 26 -22.35 -7.27 -13.54
N LEU A 27 -23.18 -6.98 -12.55
CA LEU A 27 -24.32 -6.06 -12.67
C LEU A 27 -23.81 -4.61 -12.66
N ASP A 28 -24.28 -3.78 -13.61
CA ASP A 28 -24.11 -2.35 -13.56
C ASP A 28 -25.02 -1.77 -12.45
N LEU A 29 -24.45 -1.10 -11.50
CA LEU A 29 -25.13 -0.52 -10.33
C LEU A 29 -25.42 0.98 -10.50
N THR A 30 -25.01 1.57 -11.62
CA THR A 30 -25.07 3.03 -11.86
C THR A 30 -26.49 3.58 -11.70
N ASP A 31 -27.47 2.96 -12.36
CA ASP A 31 -28.85 3.41 -12.28
C ASP A 31 -29.40 3.26 -10.87
N SER A 32 -29.16 2.12 -10.22
CA SER A 32 -29.62 1.87 -8.85
C SER A 32 -29.05 2.87 -7.83
N LEU A 33 -27.78 3.24 -7.99
CA LEU A 33 -27.13 4.27 -7.15
C LEU A 33 -27.69 5.68 -7.43
N ASN A 34 -28.06 5.97 -8.68
CA ASN A 34 -28.62 7.28 -9.05
C ASN A 34 -30.10 7.41 -8.67
N GLU A 35 -30.85 6.32 -8.59
CA GLU A 35 -32.25 6.29 -8.15
C GLU A 35 -32.39 6.36 -6.61
N ASP A 36 -31.36 5.94 -5.87
CA ASP A 36 -31.33 5.96 -4.39
C ASP A 36 -30.17 6.84 -3.89
N GLU A 37 -30.42 8.14 -3.82
CA GLU A 37 -29.43 9.10 -3.31
C GLU A 37 -29.08 8.86 -1.83
N GLU A 38 -29.99 8.35 -1.01
CA GLU A 38 -29.73 8.05 0.37
C GLU A 38 -28.68 6.93 0.47
N TRP A 39 -28.86 5.86 -0.28
CA TRP A 39 -27.87 4.78 -0.36
C TRP A 39 -26.54 5.29 -0.92
N LYS A 40 -26.54 6.03 -2.02
CA LYS A 40 -25.33 6.60 -2.63
C LYS A 40 -24.53 7.47 -1.64
N ASN A 41 -25.22 8.24 -0.81
CA ASN A 41 -24.60 9.13 0.19
C ASN A 41 -24.12 8.38 1.46
N THR A 42 -24.34 7.07 1.57
CA THR A 42 -23.73 6.27 2.65
C THR A 42 -22.25 6.00 2.41
N PHE A 43 -21.79 6.12 1.17
CA PHE A 43 -20.37 5.94 0.84
C PHE A 43 -19.60 7.23 1.11
N LEU A 44 -18.33 7.08 1.53
CA LEU A 44 -17.43 8.22 1.69
C LEU A 44 -17.20 8.94 0.36
N ASP A 45 -16.99 10.23 0.42
CA ASP A 45 -16.66 11.04 -0.76
C ASP A 45 -15.47 10.45 -1.52
N GLY A 46 -15.66 10.26 -2.84
CA GLY A 46 -14.65 9.68 -3.73
C GLY A 46 -14.48 8.15 -3.63
N ALA A 47 -15.16 7.46 -2.69
CA ALA A 47 -15.03 6.01 -2.56
C ALA A 47 -15.59 5.26 -3.79
N LEU A 48 -16.69 5.72 -4.34
CA LEU A 48 -17.29 5.16 -5.56
C LEU A 48 -16.44 5.43 -6.82
N ASP A 49 -15.69 6.55 -6.85
CA ASP A 49 -14.82 6.91 -7.98
C ASP A 49 -13.72 5.86 -8.22
N THR A 50 -13.35 5.12 -7.18
CA THR A 50 -12.38 4.03 -7.29
C THR A 50 -12.90 2.89 -8.17
N TYR A 51 -14.22 2.72 -8.24
CA TYR A 51 -14.90 1.67 -9.00
C TYR A 51 -15.53 2.18 -10.30
N ASP A 52 -15.32 3.45 -10.62
CA ASP A 52 -15.63 4.03 -11.95
C ASP A 52 -14.56 3.55 -12.95
N LEU A 53 -14.99 2.70 -13.87
CA LEU A 53 -14.12 2.10 -14.88
C LEU A 53 -14.05 2.90 -16.18
N SER A 54 -14.63 4.11 -16.25
CA SER A 54 -14.70 4.94 -17.46
C SER A 54 -13.32 5.25 -18.04
N ALA A 55 -12.33 5.50 -17.18
CA ALA A 55 -10.93 5.68 -17.59
C ALA A 55 -10.35 4.48 -18.34
N TYR A 56 -10.93 3.30 -18.16
CA TYR A 56 -10.53 2.05 -18.81
C TYR A 56 -11.46 1.65 -19.96
N GLY A 57 -12.37 2.56 -20.39
CA GLY A 57 -13.28 2.35 -21.49
C GLY A 57 -14.48 1.46 -21.16
N VAL A 58 -14.88 1.42 -19.89
CA VAL A 58 -16.09 0.72 -19.42
C VAL A 58 -16.92 1.70 -18.59
N ASP A 59 -18.02 2.18 -19.15
CA ASP A 59 -18.91 3.08 -18.43
C ASP A 59 -19.70 2.31 -17.36
N GLY A 60 -19.83 2.89 -16.18
CA GLY A 60 -20.64 2.35 -15.09
C GLY A 60 -19.85 1.96 -13.84
N ILE A 61 -20.60 1.66 -12.78
CA ILE A 61 -20.10 1.21 -11.46
C ILE A 61 -20.51 -0.25 -11.26
N TYR A 62 -19.54 -1.13 -11.18
CA TYR A 62 -19.76 -2.58 -11.14
C TYR A 62 -19.35 -3.23 -9.81
N ALA A 63 -18.88 -2.45 -8.86
CA ALA A 63 -18.56 -2.89 -7.52
C ALA A 63 -18.75 -1.75 -6.52
N LEU A 64 -18.89 -2.11 -5.25
CA LEU A 64 -19.08 -1.17 -4.16
C LEU A 64 -17.96 -1.31 -3.13
N PRO A 65 -17.46 -0.20 -2.57
CA PRO A 65 -16.49 -0.24 -1.48
C PRO A 65 -17.19 -0.77 -0.21
N ASN A 66 -16.52 -1.67 0.50
CA ASN A 66 -16.97 -2.16 1.80
C ASN A 66 -16.10 -1.64 2.95
N GLU A 67 -14.90 -1.15 2.64
CA GLU A 67 -13.94 -0.61 3.60
C GLU A 67 -13.03 0.42 2.94
N LEU A 68 -12.46 1.30 3.77
CA LEU A 68 -11.38 2.21 3.37
C LEU A 68 -10.08 1.73 4.01
N ASN A 69 -9.09 1.43 3.18
CA ASN A 69 -7.76 1.07 3.61
C ASN A 69 -6.79 2.24 3.41
N VAL A 70 -5.93 2.46 4.41
CA VAL A 70 -4.89 3.48 4.36
C VAL A 70 -3.54 2.80 4.52
N ASP A 71 -2.62 3.06 3.60
CA ASP A 71 -1.24 2.60 3.72
C ASP A 71 -0.45 3.53 4.63
N ALA A 72 0.35 2.93 5.50
CA ALA A 72 1.21 3.63 6.43
C ALA A 72 2.51 2.83 6.67
N ILE A 73 3.49 3.48 7.26
CA ILE A 73 4.62 2.79 7.86
C ILE A 73 4.30 2.60 9.35
N PHE A 74 4.17 1.35 9.76
CA PHE A 74 4.08 0.98 11.17
C PHE A 74 5.49 0.79 11.71
N TYR A 75 5.76 1.32 12.92
CA TYR A 75 7.10 1.31 13.48
C TYR A 75 7.11 1.03 14.98
N ASN A 76 8.22 0.52 15.46
CA ASN A 76 8.49 0.27 16.88
C ASN A 76 9.22 1.49 17.47
N LYS A 77 8.54 2.23 18.38
CA LYS A 77 9.06 3.42 19.05
C LYS A 77 10.34 3.14 19.84
N ALA A 78 10.39 1.99 20.54
CA ALA A 78 11.56 1.62 21.33
C ALA A 78 12.81 1.38 20.48
N LEU A 79 12.66 0.83 19.27
CA LEU A 79 13.76 0.66 18.33
C LEU A 79 14.22 1.98 17.72
N PHE A 80 13.29 2.91 17.45
CA PHE A 80 13.61 4.27 17.00
C PHE A 80 14.39 5.02 18.08
N GLU A 81 13.92 5.00 19.33
CA GLU A 81 14.62 5.60 20.47
C GLU A 81 16.03 5.03 20.63
N LYS A 82 16.17 3.68 20.57
CA LYS A 82 17.45 3.00 20.63
C LYS A 82 18.43 3.42 19.53
N ALA A 83 17.92 3.76 18.34
CA ALA A 83 18.70 4.27 17.22
C ALA A 83 18.94 5.79 17.29
N GLY A 84 18.41 6.50 18.30
CA GLY A 84 18.51 7.95 18.43
C GLY A 84 17.63 8.73 17.46
N ILE A 85 16.50 8.13 17.03
CA ILE A 85 15.49 8.78 16.18
C ILE A 85 14.42 9.38 17.09
N GLU A 86 14.34 10.71 17.14
CA GLU A 86 13.45 11.45 18.06
C GLU A 86 12.09 11.79 17.45
N LYS A 87 11.98 11.80 16.11
CA LYS A 87 10.76 12.10 15.37
C LYS A 87 10.63 11.19 14.15
N THR A 88 9.40 10.94 13.72
CA THR A 88 9.13 10.21 12.47
C THR A 88 9.50 11.06 11.25
N PRO A 89 10.01 10.45 10.16
CA PRO A 89 10.40 11.18 8.97
C PRO A 89 9.16 11.66 8.20
N GLU A 90 9.20 12.90 7.72
CA GLU A 90 8.20 13.45 6.80
C GLU A 90 8.64 13.35 5.34
N THR A 91 9.96 13.42 5.09
CA THR A 91 10.53 13.35 3.73
C THR A 91 11.31 12.06 3.51
N MET A 92 11.53 11.73 2.24
CA MET A 92 12.34 10.56 1.89
C MET A 92 13.80 10.72 2.33
N ASP A 93 14.32 11.94 2.33
CA ASP A 93 15.68 12.22 2.80
C ASP A 93 15.80 11.98 4.31
N GLU A 94 14.81 12.42 5.11
CA GLU A 94 14.75 12.07 6.54
C GLU A 94 14.62 10.55 6.77
N LEU A 95 13.83 9.84 5.95
CA LEU A 95 13.74 8.38 6.02
C LEU A 95 15.09 7.71 5.73
N TYR A 96 15.83 8.20 4.74
CA TYR A 96 17.17 7.67 4.44
C TYR A 96 18.14 7.88 5.60
N GLU A 97 18.10 9.04 6.27
CA GLU A 97 18.90 9.31 7.48
C GLU A 97 18.52 8.36 8.62
N ASP A 98 17.23 8.12 8.83
CA ASP A 98 16.76 7.21 9.88
C ASP A 98 17.11 5.75 9.59
N ILE A 99 17.08 5.33 8.33
CA ILE A 99 17.59 4.01 7.90
C ILE A 99 19.08 3.89 8.26
N ASP A 100 19.90 4.89 7.97
CA ASP A 100 21.33 4.89 8.29
C ASP A 100 21.57 4.78 9.81
N LYS A 101 20.78 5.49 10.64
CA LYS A 101 20.84 5.38 12.11
C LYS A 101 20.47 3.99 12.61
N LEU A 102 19.38 3.39 12.07
CA LEU A 102 18.94 2.05 12.43
C LEU A 102 20.02 1.01 12.08
N VAL A 103 20.54 1.06 10.85
CA VAL A 103 21.63 0.17 10.41
C VAL A 103 22.88 0.33 11.28
N ALA A 104 23.27 1.56 11.60
CA ALA A 104 24.40 1.82 12.49
C ALA A 104 24.20 1.29 13.92
N ALA A 105 22.95 1.24 14.39
CA ALA A 105 22.57 0.66 15.68
C ALA A 105 22.43 -0.88 15.62
N GLY A 106 22.67 -1.51 14.47
CA GLY A 106 22.51 -2.96 14.29
C GLY A 106 21.04 -3.41 14.26
N ILE A 107 20.13 -2.52 13.89
CA ILE A 107 18.68 -2.76 13.80
C ILE A 107 18.30 -2.84 12.33
N THR A 108 17.62 -3.90 11.92
CA THR A 108 17.06 -4.01 10.56
C THR A 108 15.92 -3.01 10.39
N PRO A 109 16.00 -2.06 9.43
CA PRO A 109 15.00 -1.01 9.28
C PRO A 109 13.62 -1.54 8.90
N PHE A 110 13.49 -2.31 7.83
CA PHE A 110 12.21 -2.82 7.34
C PHE A 110 12.14 -4.34 7.29
N GLY A 111 11.05 -4.88 7.84
CA GLY A 111 10.59 -6.22 7.52
C GLY A 111 9.85 -6.21 6.18
N VAL A 112 10.22 -7.11 5.27
CA VAL A 112 9.61 -7.23 3.95
C VAL A 112 9.42 -8.70 3.58
N GLY A 113 8.18 -9.09 3.28
CA GLY A 113 7.86 -10.41 2.74
C GLY A 113 8.00 -10.45 1.22
N GLY A 114 9.24 -10.36 0.70
CA GLY A 114 9.52 -10.22 -0.73
C GLY A 114 9.08 -11.39 -1.61
N LYS A 115 8.87 -12.59 -1.03
CA LYS A 115 8.27 -13.73 -1.73
C LYS A 115 6.83 -13.46 -2.17
N ASN A 116 6.10 -12.67 -1.38
CA ASN A 116 4.76 -12.23 -1.73
C ASN A 116 4.84 -10.85 -2.39
N THR A 117 4.75 -10.80 -3.71
CA THR A 117 4.95 -9.55 -4.49
C THR A 117 4.07 -8.39 -4.03
N TRP A 118 2.86 -8.65 -3.54
CA TRP A 118 1.95 -7.63 -3.02
C TRP A 118 2.48 -6.96 -1.74
N VAL A 119 3.24 -7.68 -0.91
CA VAL A 119 3.86 -7.14 0.31
C VAL A 119 4.92 -6.09 -0.04
N MET A 120 5.80 -6.41 -0.98
CA MET A 120 6.76 -5.44 -1.52
C MET A 120 6.05 -4.28 -2.24
N GLY A 121 4.86 -4.58 -2.78
CA GLY A 121 3.99 -3.61 -3.42
C GLY A 121 3.62 -2.44 -2.51
N HIS A 122 3.47 -2.62 -1.20
CA HIS A 122 3.19 -1.51 -0.28
C HIS A 122 4.30 -0.46 -0.26
N ILE A 123 5.57 -0.85 -0.35
CA ILE A 123 6.69 0.10 -0.46
C ILE A 123 6.69 0.73 -1.85
N PHE A 124 6.69 -0.09 -2.90
CA PHE A 124 6.82 0.38 -4.28
C PHE A 124 5.65 1.26 -4.71
N ASN A 125 4.41 0.89 -4.38
CA ASN A 125 3.22 1.67 -4.73
C ASN A 125 3.18 3.03 -4.02
N ASN A 126 3.66 3.10 -2.77
CA ASN A 126 3.81 4.37 -2.07
C ASN A 126 4.88 5.26 -2.71
N ILE A 127 6.02 4.70 -3.12
CA ILE A 127 7.04 5.43 -3.88
C ILE A 127 6.43 5.97 -5.19
N LEU A 128 5.71 5.14 -5.95
CA LEU A 128 4.99 5.58 -7.15
C LEU A 128 4.01 6.72 -6.84
N ALA A 129 3.15 6.55 -5.82
CA ALA A 129 2.15 7.56 -5.45
C ALA A 129 2.79 8.90 -5.09
N LYS A 130 3.92 8.87 -4.37
CA LYS A 130 4.66 10.08 -3.96
C LYS A 130 5.55 10.66 -5.07
N ARG A 131 5.83 9.90 -6.14
CA ARG A 131 6.70 10.36 -7.25
C ARG A 131 5.93 10.79 -8.48
N ILE A 132 4.88 10.07 -8.88
CA ILE A 132 4.09 10.34 -10.10
C ILE A 132 2.63 10.72 -9.83
N GLY A 133 2.19 10.65 -8.58
CA GLY A 133 0.84 11.00 -8.14
C GLY A 133 -0.26 10.07 -8.67
N ARG A 134 -1.50 10.38 -8.28
CA ARG A 134 -2.69 9.61 -8.69
C ARG A 134 -2.83 9.56 -10.21
N ASP A 135 -2.66 10.70 -10.90
CA ASP A 135 -2.84 10.77 -12.35
C ASP A 135 -1.80 9.93 -13.10
N GLY A 136 -0.55 9.92 -12.61
CA GLY A 136 0.50 9.08 -13.17
C GLY A 136 0.19 7.58 -13.03
N ILE A 137 -0.36 7.17 -11.90
CA ILE A 137 -0.79 5.78 -11.65
C ILE A 137 -1.96 5.39 -12.57
N ILE A 138 -2.97 6.26 -12.74
CA ILE A 138 -4.08 6.02 -13.68
C ILE A 138 -3.54 5.86 -15.11
N LYS A 139 -2.63 6.74 -15.55
CA LYS A 139 -2.00 6.64 -16.87
C LYS A 139 -1.20 5.37 -17.08
N LEU A 140 -0.57 4.83 -16.04
CA LEU A 140 0.06 3.49 -16.10
C LEU A 140 -1.00 2.40 -16.32
N GLY A 141 -2.13 2.48 -15.61
CA GLY A 141 -3.22 1.52 -15.74
C GLY A 141 -3.92 1.57 -17.11
N THR A 142 -4.03 2.76 -17.72
CA THR A 142 -4.62 2.94 -19.07
C THR A 142 -3.64 2.66 -20.21
N GLY A 143 -2.34 2.58 -19.91
CA GLY A 143 -1.29 2.41 -20.92
C GLY A 143 -0.83 3.69 -21.60
N GLU A 144 -1.32 4.86 -21.17
CA GLU A 144 -0.84 6.16 -21.64
C GLU A 144 0.58 6.45 -21.15
N LYS A 145 0.92 6.01 -19.92
CA LYS A 145 2.25 6.01 -19.35
C LYS A 145 2.82 4.59 -19.40
N LYS A 146 4.11 4.46 -19.64
CA LYS A 146 4.78 3.17 -19.75
C LYS A 146 5.61 2.88 -18.49
N TRP A 147 5.75 1.61 -18.17
CA TRP A 147 6.64 1.16 -17.10
C TRP A 147 8.12 1.44 -17.37
N THR A 148 8.45 1.81 -18.60
CA THR A 148 9.80 2.20 -19.07
C THR A 148 10.02 3.70 -19.12
N ASP A 149 9.05 4.53 -18.71
CA ASP A 149 9.21 5.98 -18.63
C ASP A 149 10.17 6.33 -17.49
N ASP A 150 10.99 7.36 -17.67
CA ASP A 150 12.13 7.69 -16.80
C ASP A 150 11.72 7.86 -15.32
N ASP A 151 10.59 8.52 -15.03
CA ASP A 151 10.08 8.73 -13.68
C ASP A 151 9.57 7.45 -13.01
N VAL A 152 9.11 6.46 -13.79
CA VAL A 152 8.73 5.14 -13.29
C VAL A 152 9.97 4.27 -13.04
N VAL A 153 10.94 4.32 -13.95
CA VAL A 153 12.24 3.65 -13.76
C VAL A 153 12.97 4.21 -12.54
N GLU A 154 12.86 5.52 -12.29
CA GLU A 154 13.38 6.14 -11.08
C GLU A 154 12.76 5.56 -9.81
N CYS A 155 11.44 5.28 -9.79
CA CYS A 155 10.81 4.62 -8.63
C CYS A 155 11.38 3.21 -8.35
N LEU A 156 11.72 2.46 -9.40
CA LEU A 156 12.41 1.18 -9.25
C LEU A 156 13.83 1.36 -8.71
N GLN A 157 14.54 2.39 -9.19
CA GLN A 157 15.88 2.71 -8.69
C GLN A 157 15.84 3.09 -7.21
N ILE A 158 14.87 3.92 -6.78
CA ILE A 158 14.67 4.28 -5.36
C ILE A 158 14.46 3.03 -4.50
N THR A 159 13.65 2.09 -4.99
CA THR A 159 13.43 0.82 -4.28
C THR A 159 14.72 0.00 -4.16
N LYS A 160 15.54 0.00 -5.21
CA LYS A 160 16.85 -0.65 -5.21
C LYS A 160 17.82 0.05 -4.26
N ASP A 161 17.81 1.38 -4.22
CA ASP A 161 18.67 2.18 -3.35
C ASP A 161 18.35 1.92 -1.88
N LEU A 162 17.08 1.75 -1.50
CA LEU A 162 16.68 1.29 -0.16
C LEU A 162 17.33 -0.06 0.20
N LYS A 163 17.30 -1.03 -0.73
CA LYS A 163 17.97 -2.31 -0.54
C LYS A 163 19.48 -2.14 -0.35
N ASP A 164 20.12 -1.37 -1.23
CA ASP A 164 21.57 -1.17 -1.23
C ASP A 164 22.06 -0.44 0.04
N LYS A 165 21.19 0.39 0.67
CA LYS A 165 21.41 0.99 1.99
C LYS A 165 21.27 0.01 3.17
N GLY A 166 20.87 -1.23 2.92
CA GLY A 166 20.60 -2.21 3.98
C GLY A 166 19.26 -2.00 4.69
N ALA A 167 18.29 -1.34 4.01
CA ALA A 167 16.98 -1.10 4.59
C ALA A 167 16.19 -2.39 4.84
N PHE A 168 16.46 -3.48 4.13
CA PHE A 168 15.73 -4.75 4.20
C PHE A 168 16.56 -5.84 4.86
N ALA A 169 15.89 -6.77 5.55
CA ALA A 169 16.54 -7.95 6.11
C ALA A 169 17.25 -8.78 5.02
N GLU A 170 18.39 -9.39 5.34
CA GLU A 170 19.07 -10.30 4.42
C GLU A 170 18.16 -11.48 4.04
N GLY A 171 18.06 -11.77 2.74
CA GLY A 171 17.20 -12.84 2.22
C GLY A 171 15.71 -12.52 2.22
N PHE A 172 15.32 -11.25 2.35
CA PHE A 172 13.91 -10.82 2.35
C PHE A 172 13.13 -11.30 1.12
N GLU A 173 13.79 -11.51 -0.02
CA GLU A 173 13.18 -12.02 -1.26
C GLU A 173 12.56 -13.42 -1.09
N GLY A 174 13.06 -14.20 -0.13
CA GLY A 174 12.53 -15.52 0.21
C GLY A 174 11.52 -15.53 1.34
N MET A 175 11.38 -14.42 2.07
CA MET A 175 10.46 -14.31 3.20
C MET A 175 9.03 -14.07 2.71
N ASP A 176 8.07 -14.68 3.40
CA ASP A 176 6.66 -14.47 3.14
C ASP A 176 6.04 -13.44 4.11
N TYR A 177 4.76 -13.14 3.91
CA TYR A 177 3.99 -12.23 4.74
C TYR A 177 4.03 -12.60 6.24
N ASN A 178 3.84 -13.88 6.57
CA ASN A 178 3.83 -14.31 7.96
C ASN A 178 5.20 -14.11 8.63
N THR A 179 6.28 -14.32 7.89
CA THR A 179 7.65 -14.06 8.37
C THR A 179 7.86 -12.57 8.64
N GLN A 180 7.42 -11.70 7.73
CA GLN A 180 7.46 -10.24 7.93
C GLN A 180 6.70 -9.82 9.19
N MET A 181 5.46 -10.27 9.35
CA MET A 181 4.64 -9.93 10.50
C MET A 181 5.25 -10.43 11.80
N ASN A 182 5.77 -11.66 11.81
CA ASN A 182 6.45 -12.19 12.98
C ASN A 182 7.69 -11.37 13.36
N GLN A 183 8.56 -11.04 12.39
CA GLN A 183 9.74 -10.21 12.66
C GLN A 183 9.37 -8.83 13.25
N PHE A 184 8.30 -8.22 12.78
CA PHE A 184 7.85 -6.95 13.31
C PHE A 184 7.27 -7.10 14.73
N LEU A 185 6.40 -8.08 14.94
CA LEU A 185 5.73 -8.30 16.22
C LEU A 185 6.66 -8.83 17.33
N THR A 186 7.82 -9.38 16.96
CA THR A 186 8.88 -9.77 17.91
C THR A 186 9.95 -8.69 18.12
N GLY A 187 9.86 -7.55 17.41
CA GLY A 187 10.83 -6.47 17.51
C GLY A 187 12.17 -6.76 16.84
N GLU A 188 12.22 -7.69 15.90
CA GLU A 188 13.43 -7.98 15.10
C GLU A 188 13.70 -6.92 14.04
N VAL A 189 12.64 -6.25 13.56
CA VAL A 189 12.71 -5.16 12.58
C VAL A 189 12.03 -3.91 13.12
N ALA A 190 12.50 -2.74 12.69
CA ALA A 190 11.98 -1.48 13.20
C ALA A 190 10.66 -1.05 12.57
N MET A 191 10.42 -1.39 11.30
CA MET A 191 9.28 -0.90 10.52
C MET A 191 8.73 -1.98 9.59
N ILE A 192 7.44 -1.82 9.23
CA ILE A 192 6.80 -2.44 8.07
C ILE A 192 5.97 -1.39 7.33
N SER A 193 5.96 -1.43 5.99
CA SER A 193 5.01 -0.66 5.18
C SER A 193 3.82 -1.55 4.85
N HIS A 194 2.62 -1.14 5.27
CA HIS A 194 1.44 -1.97 5.08
C HIS A 194 0.16 -1.14 5.14
N SER A 195 -0.98 -1.73 4.72
CA SER A 195 -2.27 -1.09 4.87
C SER A 195 -2.97 -1.43 6.18
N SER A 196 -3.89 -0.57 6.59
CA SER A 196 -4.59 -0.60 7.89
C SER A 196 -5.30 -1.91 8.28
N PRO A 197 -5.71 -2.82 7.37
CA PRO A 197 -6.30 -4.12 7.75
C PRO A 197 -5.43 -5.02 8.63
N ILE A 198 -4.12 -4.75 8.74
CA ILE A 198 -3.25 -5.50 9.66
C ILE A 198 -3.44 -5.10 11.14
N ILE A 199 -4.09 -3.97 11.42
CA ILE A 199 -4.26 -3.47 12.79
C ILE A 199 -4.98 -4.50 13.69
N PRO A 200 -6.12 -5.09 13.30
CA PRO A 200 -6.74 -6.15 14.09
C PRO A 200 -5.83 -7.38 14.29
N GLU A 201 -5.02 -7.75 13.28
CA GLU A 201 -4.07 -8.85 13.41
C GLU A 201 -2.99 -8.55 14.46
N MET A 202 -2.45 -7.32 14.45
CA MET A 202 -1.50 -6.89 15.47
C MET A 202 -2.12 -6.93 16.88
N PHE A 203 -3.33 -6.37 17.07
CA PHE A 203 -3.99 -6.36 18.36
C PHE A 203 -4.41 -7.74 18.86
N ASN A 204 -4.69 -8.68 17.98
CA ASN A 204 -5.00 -10.07 18.31
C ASN A 204 -3.74 -10.92 18.53
N SER A 205 -2.57 -10.39 18.21
CA SER A 205 -1.31 -11.04 18.55
C SER A 205 -1.00 -10.84 20.04
N GLU A 206 -0.42 -11.82 20.69
CA GLU A 206 0.05 -11.68 22.08
C GLU A 206 1.44 -11.02 22.14
N SER A 207 1.71 -10.06 21.24
CA SER A 207 3.03 -9.42 21.14
C SER A 207 3.27 -8.46 22.31
N GLU A 208 4.47 -8.55 22.90
CA GLU A 208 4.91 -7.70 23.99
C GLU A 208 5.21 -6.25 23.56
N ILE A 209 5.34 -5.98 22.26
CA ILE A 209 5.69 -4.64 21.74
C ILE A 209 4.47 -3.79 21.33
N LEU A 210 3.23 -4.26 21.56
CA LEU A 210 2.02 -3.56 21.10
C LEU A 210 1.95 -2.10 21.55
N ASP A 211 2.35 -1.82 22.79
CA ASP A 211 2.35 -0.45 23.35
C ASP A 211 3.42 0.44 22.70
N ASP A 212 4.42 -0.17 22.07
CA ASP A 212 5.49 0.53 21.34
C ASP A 212 5.18 0.71 19.86
N ILE A 213 4.14 0.09 19.33
CA ILE A 213 3.76 0.25 17.92
C ILE A 213 3.07 1.59 17.72
N SER A 214 3.50 2.31 16.69
CA SER A 214 2.83 3.50 16.17
C SER A 214 2.94 3.52 14.65
N PHE A 215 2.47 4.57 14.00
CA PHE A 215 2.51 4.67 12.54
C PHE A 215 2.74 6.12 12.09
N PHE A 216 3.21 6.25 10.85
CA PHE A 216 3.31 7.54 10.15
C PHE A 216 3.03 7.34 8.66
N ALA A 217 2.64 8.44 7.99
CA ALA A 217 2.39 8.43 6.56
C ALA A 217 3.68 8.16 5.80
N PHE A 218 3.59 7.46 4.65
CA PHE A 218 4.77 7.26 3.80
C PHE A 218 5.36 8.63 3.40
N PRO A 219 6.67 8.84 3.60
CA PRO A 219 7.32 10.13 3.37
C PRO A 219 7.20 10.59 1.92
N TYR A 220 7.13 11.90 1.73
CA TYR A 220 7.10 12.50 0.39
C TYR A 220 8.51 12.90 -0.09
N PHE A 221 8.66 13.11 -1.40
CA PHE A 221 9.90 13.64 -1.99
C PHE A 221 9.90 15.16 -1.93
N GLU A 222 10.97 15.78 -1.44
CA GLU A 222 11.06 17.24 -1.29
C GLU A 222 10.89 18.01 -2.61
N ASP A 223 11.31 17.40 -3.73
CA ASP A 223 11.11 17.93 -5.08
C ASP A 223 9.71 17.70 -5.65
N LYS A 224 8.83 17.00 -4.91
CA LYS A 224 7.44 16.66 -5.26
C LYS A 224 6.46 16.96 -4.12
N PRO A 225 6.47 18.18 -3.54
CA PRO A 225 5.66 18.51 -2.37
C PRO A 225 4.14 18.45 -2.65
N GLU A 226 3.74 18.51 -3.91
CA GLU A 226 2.33 18.37 -4.35
C GLU A 226 1.74 16.98 -4.07
N TYR A 227 2.58 15.98 -3.80
CA TYR A 227 2.17 14.61 -3.47
C TYR A 227 2.37 14.24 -1.99
N LYS A 228 2.46 15.27 -1.11
CA LYS A 228 2.58 15.10 0.35
C LYS A 228 1.41 14.33 0.96
#